data_84496df74281d2b427f94f0622b2e58e
#
_entry.id   84496df74281d2b427f94f0622b2e58e
#
_cell.length_a   1.000
_cell.length_b   1.000
_cell.length_c   1.000
_cell.angle_alpha   90.00
_cell.angle_beta   90.00
_cell.angle_gamma   90.00
#
_symmetry.space_group_name_H-M   'P 1'
#
loop_
_entity.id
_entity.type
_entity.pdbx_description
1 polymer ?
#
loop_
_entity_poly.entity_id
_entity_poly.type
_entity_poly.pdbx_seq_one_letter_code
_entity_poly.pdbx_strand_id
1 'polypeptide(L)'
;MEATLRQGLTALELPTENVCSFLRYGEMLIETNKVMNLTAITEPQDVATLHFLDCAALAHLYDFKGKKVADVGTGAGFPGIPLKLVEPSIDLTLLDALNKRIDFL
;
A
#
# COMPACT_ATOMS: atom_id res chain seq x y z
N MET A 1 -4.69 13.48 -2.89
CA MET A 1 -4.02 12.29 -2.30
C MET A 1 -2.66 12.64 -1.69
N GLU A 2 -1.83 13.41 -2.37
CA GLU A 2 -0.46 13.68 -1.89
C GLU A 2 -0.41 14.37 -0.52
N ALA A 3 -1.17 15.45 -0.33
CA ALA A 3 -1.18 16.17 0.94
C ALA A 3 -1.65 15.27 2.08
N THR A 4 -2.68 14.47 1.87
CA THR A 4 -3.21 13.53 2.86
C THR A 4 -2.16 12.47 3.24
N LEU A 5 -1.45 11.92 2.26
CA LEU A 5 -0.38 10.95 2.51
C LEU A 5 0.76 11.58 3.33
N ARG A 6 1.23 12.76 2.94
CA ARG A 6 2.32 13.43 3.65
C ARG A 6 1.94 13.75 5.10
N GLN A 7 0.75 14.29 5.31
CA GLN A 7 0.26 14.62 6.64
C GLN A 7 0.08 13.36 7.49
N GLY A 8 -0.52 12.31 6.93
CA GLY A 8 -0.76 11.06 7.64
C GLY A 8 0.52 10.33 8.00
N LEU A 9 1.47 10.23 7.08
CA LEU A 9 2.75 9.59 7.36
C LEU A 9 3.54 10.36 8.41
N THR A 10 3.53 11.68 8.35
CA THR A 10 4.18 12.52 9.35
C THR A 10 3.55 12.33 10.72
N ALA A 11 2.22 12.28 10.81
CA ALA A 11 1.51 12.05 12.06
C ALA A 11 1.82 10.67 12.67
N LEU A 12 2.08 9.67 11.82
CA LEU A 12 2.48 8.32 12.25
C LEU A 12 3.99 8.20 12.50
N GLU A 13 4.73 9.29 12.37
CA GLU A 13 6.20 9.30 12.50
C GLU A 13 6.89 8.37 11.51
N LEU A 14 6.33 8.27 10.28
CA LEU A 14 6.86 7.42 9.21
C LEU A 14 7.52 8.27 8.11
N PRO A 15 8.48 7.70 7.35
CA PRO A 15 9.14 8.41 6.26
C PRO A 15 8.17 8.85 5.17
N THR A 16 8.43 10.02 4.57
CA THR A 16 7.65 10.55 3.44
C THR A 16 8.41 10.48 2.11
N GLU A 17 9.59 9.90 2.08
CA GLU A 17 10.46 9.86 0.91
C GLU A 17 9.88 9.05 -0.26
N ASN A 18 8.99 8.10 0.01
CA ASN A 18 8.37 7.25 -1.01
C ASN A 18 6.93 7.66 -1.36
N VAL A 19 6.53 8.89 -1.05
CA VAL A 19 5.19 9.39 -1.40
C VAL A 19 4.93 9.31 -2.91
N CYS A 20 5.92 9.59 -3.74
CA CYS A 20 5.76 9.47 -5.20
C CYS A 20 5.42 8.03 -5.62
N SER A 21 6.01 7.03 -4.98
CA SER A 21 5.68 5.62 -5.22
C SER A 21 4.27 5.28 -4.79
N PHE A 22 3.81 5.82 -3.67
CA PHE A 22 2.41 5.69 -3.25
C PHE A 22 1.45 6.30 -4.27
N LEU A 23 1.78 7.48 -4.80
CA LEU A 23 0.95 8.14 -5.81
C LEU A 23 0.86 7.31 -7.09
N ARG A 24 1.98 6.76 -7.54
CA ARG A 24 2.02 5.88 -8.70
C ARG A 24 1.18 4.61 -8.48
N TYR A 25 1.32 4.01 -7.33
CA TYR A 25 0.53 2.83 -6.94
C TYR A 25 -0.96 3.17 -6.92
N GLY A 26 -1.33 4.33 -6.36
CA GLY A 26 -2.72 4.79 -6.34
C GLY A 26 -3.30 4.98 -7.73
N GLU A 27 -2.54 5.57 -8.66
CA GLU A 27 -2.96 5.72 -10.06
C GLU A 27 -3.20 4.36 -10.71
N MET A 28 -2.27 3.44 -10.55
CA MET A 28 -2.37 2.09 -11.12
C MET A 28 -3.59 1.35 -10.53
N LEU A 29 -3.81 1.48 -9.23
CA LEU A 29 -4.94 0.85 -8.55
C LEU A 29 -6.27 1.36 -9.11
N ILE A 30 -6.43 2.67 -9.20
CA ILE A 30 -7.68 3.30 -9.67
C ILE A 30 -7.94 2.94 -11.13
N GLU A 31 -6.93 3.03 -12.00
CA GLU A 31 -7.07 2.69 -13.41
C GLU A 31 -7.40 1.21 -13.62
N THR A 32 -6.69 0.33 -12.93
CA THR A 32 -6.91 -1.12 -13.07
C THR A 32 -8.27 -1.51 -12.49
N ASN A 33 -8.72 -0.83 -11.44
CA ASN A 33 -10.01 -1.13 -10.80
C ASN A 33 -11.21 -0.85 -11.72
N LYS A 34 -11.04 -0.05 -12.78
CA LYS A 34 -12.08 0.19 -13.79
C LYS A 34 -12.39 -1.06 -14.62
N VAL A 35 -11.43 -1.95 -14.78
CA VAL A 35 -11.55 -3.16 -15.61
C VAL A 35 -11.56 -4.46 -14.80
N MET A 36 -11.10 -4.44 -13.56
CA MET A 36 -11.21 -5.59 -12.65
C MET A 36 -11.34 -5.10 -11.21
N ASN A 37 -12.19 -5.72 -10.43
CA ASN A 37 -12.50 -5.27 -9.07
C ASN A 37 -11.37 -5.64 -8.10
N LEU A 38 -10.42 -4.72 -7.91
CA LEU A 38 -9.36 -4.85 -6.91
C LEU A 38 -9.81 -4.37 -5.54
N THR A 39 -10.63 -3.31 -5.52
CA THR A 39 -11.14 -2.72 -4.29
C THR A 39 -12.48 -2.01 -4.56
N ALA A 40 -13.32 -1.90 -3.55
CA ALA A 40 -14.55 -1.11 -3.60
C ALA A 40 -14.28 0.39 -3.40
N ILE A 41 -13.10 0.77 -2.91
CA ILE A 41 -12.71 2.14 -2.63
C ILE A 41 -12.02 2.71 -3.87
N THR A 42 -12.65 3.74 -4.49
CA THR A 42 -12.21 4.29 -5.77
C THR A 42 -11.79 5.75 -5.71
N GLU A 43 -12.21 6.51 -4.69
CA GLU A 43 -11.84 7.91 -4.55
C GLU A 43 -10.40 8.04 -4.07
N PRO A 44 -9.56 8.88 -4.72
CA PRO A 44 -8.13 9.02 -4.34
C PRO A 44 -7.93 9.34 -2.86
N GLN A 45 -8.76 10.20 -2.29
CA GLN A 45 -8.67 10.58 -0.89
C GLN A 45 -8.92 9.39 0.04
N ASP A 46 -9.88 8.54 -0.30
CA ASP A 46 -10.22 7.35 0.48
C ASP A 46 -9.17 6.25 0.30
N VAL A 47 -8.58 6.13 -0.89
CA VAL A 47 -7.44 5.22 -1.10
C VAL A 47 -6.29 5.61 -0.18
N ALA A 48 -5.99 6.91 -0.08
CA ALA A 48 -4.94 7.39 0.82
C ALA A 48 -5.22 7.07 2.28
N THR A 49 -6.44 7.34 2.76
CA THR A 49 -6.78 7.20 4.19
C THR A 49 -7.16 5.77 4.58
N LEU A 50 -8.03 5.12 3.81
CA LEU A 50 -8.60 3.83 4.18
C LEU A 50 -7.74 2.64 3.74
N HIS A 51 -6.84 2.83 2.77
CA HIS A 51 -5.91 1.80 2.35
C HIS A 51 -4.48 2.11 2.76
N PHE A 52 -3.88 3.17 2.19
CA PHE A 52 -2.44 3.39 2.36
C PHE A 52 -2.05 3.73 3.79
N LEU A 53 -2.70 4.72 4.39
CA LEU A 53 -2.37 5.13 5.75
C LEU A 53 -2.79 4.07 6.78
N ASP A 54 -3.91 3.41 6.57
CA ASP A 54 -4.35 2.34 7.46
C ASP A 54 -3.34 1.19 7.47
N CYS A 55 -2.89 0.76 6.29
CA CYS A 55 -1.86 -0.27 6.20
C CYS A 55 -0.52 0.20 6.76
N ALA A 56 -0.10 1.42 6.45
CA ALA A 56 1.16 1.99 6.92
C ALA A 56 1.20 2.14 8.44
N ALA A 57 0.04 2.31 9.09
CA ALA A 57 -0.05 2.39 10.54
C ALA A 57 0.53 1.15 11.25
N LEU A 58 0.54 -0.01 10.59
CA LEU A 58 1.19 -1.20 11.13
C LEU A 58 2.69 -0.98 11.35
N ALA A 59 3.35 -0.22 10.47
CA ALA A 59 4.77 0.09 10.63
C ALA A 59 5.04 1.03 11.82
N HIS A 60 4.04 1.83 12.21
CA HIS A 60 4.12 2.63 13.42
C HIS A 60 4.03 1.77 14.69
N LEU A 61 3.25 0.69 14.64
CA LEU A 61 2.98 -0.18 15.78
C LEU A 61 3.99 -1.32 15.94
N TYR A 62 4.68 -1.69 14.86
CA TYR A 62 5.61 -2.81 14.86
C TYR A 62 6.83 -2.49 14.00
N ASP A 63 8.02 -2.88 14.46
CA ASP A 63 9.26 -2.68 13.72
C ASP A 63 9.46 -3.80 12.69
N PHE A 64 9.21 -3.48 11.43
CA PHE A 64 9.40 -4.41 10.30
C PHE A 64 10.79 -4.35 9.68
N LYS A 65 11.66 -3.48 10.15
CA LYS A 65 12.95 -3.22 9.52
C LYS A 65 13.76 -4.51 9.33
N GLY A 66 14.12 -4.80 8.08
CA GLY A 66 14.91 -5.97 7.72
C GLY A 66 14.18 -7.29 7.82
N LYS A 67 12.89 -7.30 8.09
CA LYS A 67 12.11 -8.53 8.28
C LYS A 67 11.65 -9.13 6.96
N LYS A 68 11.49 -10.46 6.94
CA LYS A 68 10.82 -11.16 5.86
C LYS A 68 9.33 -11.18 6.16
N VAL A 69 8.52 -10.71 5.23
CA VAL A 69 7.06 -10.59 5.39
C VAL A 69 6.37 -11.29 4.23
N ALA A 70 5.41 -12.15 4.55
CA ALA A 70 4.53 -12.76 3.56
C ALA A 70 3.12 -12.21 3.77
N ASP A 71 2.54 -11.67 2.70
CA ASP A 71 1.17 -11.17 2.69
C ASP A 71 0.30 -12.15 1.90
N VAL A 72 -0.45 -12.98 2.62
CA VAL A 72 -1.26 -14.05 2.05
C VAL A 72 -2.66 -13.53 1.75
N GLY A 73 -3.13 -13.74 0.51
CA GLY A 73 -4.40 -13.18 0.08
C GLY A 73 -4.33 -11.68 -0.10
N THR A 74 -3.24 -11.18 -0.65
CA THR A 74 -2.91 -9.75 -0.68
C THR A 74 -3.90 -8.90 -1.50
N GLY A 75 -4.60 -9.47 -2.47
CA GLY A 75 -5.53 -8.74 -3.32
C GLY A 75 -4.82 -7.66 -4.14
N ALA A 76 -5.17 -6.40 -3.88
CA ALA A 76 -4.55 -5.23 -4.51
C ALA A 76 -3.16 -4.90 -3.97
N GLY A 77 -2.62 -5.70 -3.05
CA GLY A 77 -1.31 -5.51 -2.45
C GLY A 77 -1.35 -5.00 -1.01
N PHE A 78 -2.45 -5.20 -0.30
CA PHE A 78 -2.63 -4.70 1.06
C PHE A 78 -2.52 -5.83 2.10
N PRO A 79 -1.82 -5.61 3.20
CA PRO A 79 -1.08 -4.40 3.61
C PRO A 79 0.37 -4.38 3.10
N GLY A 80 0.81 -5.40 2.36
CA GLY A 80 2.23 -5.61 2.04
C GLY A 80 2.90 -4.45 1.30
N ILE A 81 2.31 -3.97 0.21
CA ILE A 81 2.95 -2.92 -0.60
C ILE A 81 3.07 -1.59 0.17
N PRO A 82 2.04 -1.08 0.84
CA PRO A 82 2.21 0.11 1.69
C PRO A 82 3.29 -0.04 2.75
N LEU A 83 3.40 -1.20 3.39
CA LEU A 83 4.46 -1.47 4.36
C LEU A 83 5.84 -1.40 3.70
N LYS A 84 6.00 -2.00 2.54
CA LYS A 84 7.26 -1.98 1.78
C LYS A 84 7.66 -0.55 1.39
N LEU A 85 6.68 0.29 1.04
CA LEU A 85 6.93 1.67 0.64
C LEU A 85 7.39 2.55 1.81
N VAL A 86 6.93 2.28 3.04
CA VAL A 86 7.38 3.03 4.22
C VAL A 86 8.62 2.41 4.85
N GLU A 87 8.89 1.12 4.63
CA GLU A 87 10.08 0.44 5.13
C GLU A 87 10.69 -0.43 4.01
N PRO A 88 11.49 0.18 3.11
CA PRO A 88 12.02 -0.54 1.94
C PRO A 88 12.93 -1.74 2.27
N SER A 89 13.42 -1.85 3.50
CA SER A 89 14.26 -2.99 3.93
C SER A 89 13.48 -4.29 4.13
N ILE A 90 12.15 -4.26 4.09
CA ILE A 90 11.31 -5.46 4.17
C ILE A 90 11.58 -6.36 2.95
N ASP A 91 11.79 -7.65 3.21
CA ASP A 91 11.81 -8.69 2.18
C ASP A 91 10.37 -9.20 2.03
N LEU A 92 9.65 -8.66 1.06
CA LEU A 92 8.21 -8.86 0.90
C LEU A 92 7.89 -9.92 -0.14
N THR A 93 7.01 -10.86 0.22
CA THR A 93 6.40 -11.81 -0.70
C THR A 93 4.90 -11.61 -0.69
N LEU A 94 4.31 -11.41 -1.88
CA LEU A 94 2.87 -11.27 -2.06
C LEU A 94 2.29 -12.55 -2.63
N LEU A 95 1.22 -13.06 -2.02
CA LEU A 95 0.55 -14.29 -2.43
C LEU A 95 -0.93 -14.03 -2.70
N ASP A 96 -1.42 -14.47 -3.84
CA ASP A 96 -2.84 -14.41 -4.17
C ASP A 96 -3.24 -15.60 -5.04
N ALA A 97 -4.50 -15.99 -4.98
CA ALA A 97 -5.01 -17.12 -5.74
C ALA A 97 -5.44 -16.76 -7.17
N LEU A 98 -5.67 -15.47 -7.48
CA LEU A 98 -6.15 -15.01 -8.77
C LEU A 98 -5.01 -14.46 -9.63
N ASN A 99 -4.77 -15.07 -10.80
CA ASN A 99 -3.69 -14.65 -11.70
C ASN A 99 -3.79 -13.19 -12.13
N LYS A 100 -4.99 -12.67 -12.36
CA LYS A 100 -5.17 -11.27 -12.76
C LYS A 100 -4.74 -10.27 -11.68
N ARG A 101 -4.83 -10.65 -10.40
CA ARG A 101 -4.30 -9.83 -9.29
C ARG A 101 -2.77 -9.92 -9.24
N ILE A 102 -2.23 -11.11 -9.46
CA ILE A 102 -0.77 -11.32 -9.53
C ILE A 102 -0.17 -10.48 -10.65
N ASP A 103 -0.83 -10.42 -11.80
CA ASP A 103 -0.38 -9.61 -12.93
C ASP A 103 -0.36 -8.12 -12.60
N PHE A 104 -1.32 -7.64 -11.82
CA PHE A 104 -1.32 -6.25 -11.34
C PHE A 104 -0.12 -5.98 -10.41
N LEU A 105 0.15 -6.90 -9.50
CA LEU A 105 1.21 -6.74 -8.50
C LEU A 105 2.61 -6.78 -9.14
#